data_7f808ffb2e5eb28fea39a5b05ead1945
#
_entry.id   7f808ffb2e5eb28fea39a5b05ead1945
#
_cell.length_a   1.000
_cell.length_b   1.000
_cell.length_c   1.000
_cell.angle_alpha   90.00
_cell.angle_beta   90.00
_cell.angle_gamma   90.00
#
_symmetry.space_group_name_H-M   'P 1'
#
loop_
_entity.id
_entity.type
_entity.pdbx_description
1 polymer ?
#
loop_
_entity_poly.entity_id
_entity_poly.type
_entity_poly.pdbx_seq_one_letter_code
_entity_poly.pdbx_strand_id
1 'polypeptide(L)'
;MATVVELIATMLKREGVQHIFGIPGGGGTIDLLDVTEKAGIRFVLATHETAAAMMACAAGELTGVPGVVVTAISPGITNVANGVAYAYLDRSPLLVLSDNYPWGAIQVVLRQVLNSRQLFQGITKWTASLSAEWAHETLHRAFRTMLEDRPGPVQLDLPDDVTLKPVPDKRLPPVCTQRMARLYAEEPADFSRVVRRIREAKAPVIIAGMGVRWDRAYPELKALAERIGAPVFCTPKAKGAVPENHPYSAGVFIGGKLEMDILGKADLLIGVGLDPADMLAKPWKYAQPIVAIDRVSNLNEIYHAELELVGHIGEILTLLAQALPAERKWDEKVAPAYRKKVYDALALPGTGLAAFRISDITRELTAEDAILTTDVGASKLLLSQIWRPYQPNTMLLSNPLGSMGFGVPSAIAAKLVFPRRQVVSLCGDGGFSMRMAELQTAMQLGAAPVFVVLSDQALSQIKIKQIKKRLAVVGTEFRGPDYVRLAEAFGGQGTSVGTEAEYAEALRRALQSDRLTVIQARIDSSRYADQFDAIREL
;
A
#
# COMPACT_ATOMS: atom_id res chain seq x y z
N MET A 1 -35.00 18.14 -8.01
CA MET A 1 -33.77 17.76 -8.75
C MET A 1 -32.65 17.66 -7.72
N ALA A 2 -31.84 16.63 -7.79
CA ALA A 2 -30.68 16.49 -6.89
C ALA A 2 -29.65 17.59 -7.17
N THR A 3 -28.92 18.00 -6.15
CA THR A 3 -27.78 18.93 -6.28
C THR A 3 -26.49 18.18 -6.63
N VAL A 4 -25.41 18.90 -6.98
CA VAL A 4 -24.11 18.30 -7.28
C VAL A 4 -23.57 17.49 -6.10
N VAL A 5 -23.65 18.01 -4.87
CA VAL A 5 -23.16 17.29 -3.68
C VAL A 5 -24.03 16.08 -3.34
N GLU A 6 -25.33 16.11 -3.58
CA GLU A 6 -26.20 14.95 -3.43
C GLU A 6 -25.89 13.87 -4.47
N LEU A 7 -25.55 14.25 -5.70
CA LEU A 7 -25.09 13.33 -6.72
C LEU A 7 -23.75 12.70 -6.33
N ILE A 8 -22.78 13.49 -5.83
CA ILE A 8 -21.50 12.99 -5.34
C ILE A 8 -21.74 11.95 -4.24
N ALA A 9 -22.50 12.28 -3.21
CA ALA A 9 -22.80 11.36 -2.11
C ALA A 9 -23.47 10.07 -2.59
N THR A 10 -24.43 10.18 -3.53
CA THR A 10 -25.12 9.04 -4.12
C THR A 10 -24.13 8.12 -4.87
N MET A 11 -23.24 8.69 -5.67
CA MET A 11 -22.27 7.91 -6.44
C MET A 11 -21.22 7.29 -5.53
N LEU A 12 -20.69 8.01 -4.53
CA LEU A 12 -19.79 7.48 -3.52
C LEU A 12 -20.39 6.25 -2.80
N LYS A 13 -21.63 6.38 -2.34
CA LYS A 13 -22.32 5.27 -1.66
C LYS A 13 -22.50 4.06 -2.57
N ARG A 14 -22.85 4.27 -3.83
CA ARG A 14 -23.00 3.19 -4.82
C ARG A 14 -21.69 2.49 -5.13
N GLU A 15 -20.59 3.20 -5.12
CA GLU A 15 -19.23 2.61 -5.27
C GLU A 15 -18.74 1.93 -3.99
N GLY A 16 -19.51 1.97 -2.90
CA GLY A 16 -19.19 1.27 -1.65
C GLY A 16 -18.38 2.11 -0.65
N VAL A 17 -18.20 3.40 -0.90
CA VAL A 17 -17.46 4.30 0.00
C VAL A 17 -18.20 4.44 1.32
N GLN A 18 -17.51 4.18 2.42
CA GLN A 18 -18.05 4.31 3.79
C GLN A 18 -17.39 5.45 4.57
N HIS A 19 -16.22 5.90 4.13
CA HIS A 19 -15.44 6.93 4.81
C HIS A 19 -14.88 7.95 3.83
N ILE A 20 -14.92 9.21 4.23
CA ILE A 20 -14.20 10.32 3.59
C ILE A 20 -13.19 10.84 4.60
N PHE A 21 -11.95 11.03 4.20
CA PHE A 21 -10.87 11.50 5.04
C PHE A 21 -10.51 12.95 4.65
N GLY A 22 -10.06 13.76 5.60
CA GLY A 22 -9.58 15.08 5.21
C GLY A 22 -9.56 16.12 6.32
N ILE A 23 -9.34 17.36 5.89
CA ILE A 23 -9.55 18.57 6.65
C ILE A 23 -10.51 19.44 5.84
N PRO A 24 -11.68 19.78 6.38
CA PRO A 24 -12.67 20.55 5.63
C PRO A 24 -12.20 21.98 5.37
N GLY A 25 -12.58 22.53 4.22
CA GLY A 25 -12.46 23.94 3.92
C GLY A 25 -13.73 24.70 4.28
N GLY A 26 -13.74 26.00 3.99
CA GLY A 26 -14.92 26.88 4.18
C GLY A 26 -15.78 27.00 2.92
N GLY A 27 -15.52 26.22 1.88
CA GLY A 27 -16.23 26.24 0.60
C GLY A 27 -17.14 25.05 0.38
N GLY A 28 -17.15 24.51 -0.83
CA GLY A 28 -18.03 23.42 -1.24
C GLY A 28 -17.91 22.13 -0.43
N THR A 29 -16.80 21.90 0.27
CA THR A 29 -16.64 20.75 1.15
C THR A 29 -17.61 20.78 2.33
N ILE A 30 -18.06 21.93 2.84
CA ILE A 30 -19.07 22.02 3.92
C ILE A 30 -20.39 21.39 3.45
N ASP A 31 -20.86 21.78 2.27
CA ASP A 31 -22.09 21.24 1.69
C ASP A 31 -21.99 19.74 1.46
N LEU A 32 -20.82 19.29 0.97
CA LEU A 32 -20.56 17.87 0.72
C LEU A 32 -20.63 17.06 2.02
N LEU A 33 -20.01 17.54 3.11
CA LEU A 33 -19.98 16.83 4.38
C LEU A 33 -21.35 16.68 5.00
N ASP A 34 -22.20 17.72 4.94
CA ASP A 34 -23.58 17.65 5.42
C ASP A 34 -24.40 16.55 4.69
N VAL A 35 -24.25 16.48 3.36
CA VAL A 35 -24.99 15.51 2.55
C VAL A 35 -24.43 14.10 2.73
N THR A 36 -23.12 13.93 2.80
CA THR A 36 -22.49 12.62 2.96
C THR A 36 -22.77 12.01 4.33
N GLU A 37 -22.82 12.81 5.41
CA GLU A 37 -23.21 12.35 6.74
C GLU A 37 -24.65 11.83 6.74
N LYS A 38 -25.59 12.56 6.13
CA LYS A 38 -27.00 12.12 5.94
C LYS A 38 -27.11 10.86 5.11
N ALA A 39 -26.18 10.64 4.17
CA ALA A 39 -26.10 9.41 3.37
C ALA A 39 -25.48 8.23 4.12
N GLY A 40 -24.96 8.44 5.35
CA GLY A 40 -24.28 7.41 6.16
C GLY A 40 -22.85 7.15 5.72
N ILE A 41 -22.17 8.13 5.11
CA ILE A 41 -20.74 8.11 4.79
C ILE A 41 -20.05 8.95 5.87
N ARG A 42 -19.25 8.28 6.71
CA ARG A 42 -18.60 8.93 7.87
C ARG A 42 -17.42 9.78 7.44
N PHE A 43 -17.36 11.02 7.93
CA PHE A 43 -16.17 11.84 7.79
C PHE A 43 -15.12 11.55 8.88
N VAL A 44 -13.87 11.44 8.48
CA VAL A 44 -12.70 11.21 9.35
C VAL A 44 -11.82 12.44 9.30
N LEU A 45 -11.87 13.23 10.37
CA LEU A 45 -11.03 14.40 10.53
C LEU A 45 -9.60 13.99 10.86
N ALA A 46 -8.66 14.28 9.96
CA ALA A 46 -7.23 14.10 10.16
C ALA A 46 -6.57 15.37 10.71
N THR A 47 -5.35 15.25 11.18
CA THR A 47 -4.54 16.41 11.58
C THR A 47 -3.70 16.98 10.43
N HIS A 48 -3.58 16.24 9.33
CA HIS A 48 -2.84 16.67 8.15
C HIS A 48 -3.39 15.97 6.87
N GLU A 49 -3.52 16.70 5.77
CA GLU A 49 -4.12 16.21 4.53
C GLU A 49 -3.32 15.06 3.88
N THR A 50 -1.99 15.07 4.00
CA THR A 50 -1.16 13.92 3.56
C THR A 50 -1.56 12.65 4.31
N ALA A 51 -1.75 12.73 5.63
CA ALA A 51 -2.16 11.58 6.43
C ALA A 51 -3.58 11.13 6.08
N ALA A 52 -4.49 12.08 5.83
CA ALA A 52 -5.84 11.80 5.34
C ALA A 52 -5.81 10.99 4.03
N ALA A 53 -5.01 11.42 3.05
CA ALA A 53 -4.86 10.71 1.79
C ALA A 53 -4.23 9.31 1.99
N MET A 54 -3.23 9.17 2.86
CA MET A 54 -2.64 7.87 3.21
C MET A 54 -3.65 6.94 3.90
N MET A 55 -4.49 7.47 4.80
CA MET A 55 -5.60 6.71 5.40
C MET A 55 -6.61 6.26 4.34
N ALA A 56 -7.01 7.16 3.45
CA ALA A 56 -7.92 6.84 2.35
C ALA A 56 -7.38 5.74 1.44
N CYS A 57 -6.09 5.83 1.06
CA CYS A 57 -5.41 4.81 0.28
C CYS A 57 -5.35 3.46 1.01
N ALA A 58 -4.95 3.44 2.29
CA ALA A 58 -4.85 2.23 3.08
C ALA A 58 -6.23 1.54 3.24
N ALA A 59 -7.29 2.32 3.49
CA ALA A 59 -8.66 1.82 3.50
C ALA A 59 -9.04 1.20 2.14
N GLY A 60 -8.72 1.88 1.04
CA GLY A 60 -8.95 1.41 -0.32
C GLY A 60 -8.19 0.13 -0.64
N GLU A 61 -6.91 0.05 -0.29
CA GLU A 61 -6.08 -1.15 -0.47
C GLU A 61 -6.65 -2.37 0.27
N LEU A 62 -7.19 -2.16 1.46
CA LEU A 62 -7.77 -3.23 2.28
C LEU A 62 -9.14 -3.68 1.79
N THR A 63 -9.99 -2.77 1.34
CA THR A 63 -11.39 -3.06 0.97
C THR A 63 -11.59 -3.32 -0.52
N GLY A 64 -10.74 -2.75 -1.39
CA GLY A 64 -10.94 -2.71 -2.84
C GLY A 64 -11.90 -1.60 -3.29
N VAL A 65 -12.35 -0.75 -2.37
CA VAL A 65 -13.18 0.43 -2.65
C VAL A 65 -12.26 1.65 -2.79
N PRO A 66 -12.49 2.56 -3.75
CA PRO A 66 -11.67 3.76 -3.87
C PRO A 66 -11.61 4.58 -2.58
N GLY A 67 -10.40 5.02 -2.22
CA GLY A 67 -10.23 6.01 -1.14
C GLY A 67 -10.80 7.36 -1.55
N VAL A 68 -11.29 8.13 -0.59
CA VAL A 68 -11.78 9.49 -0.84
C VAL A 68 -11.15 10.45 0.16
N VAL A 69 -10.53 11.51 -0.33
CA VAL A 69 -9.98 12.58 0.49
C VAL A 69 -10.56 13.92 0.07
N VAL A 70 -10.92 14.74 1.05
CA VAL A 70 -11.33 16.14 0.82
C VAL A 70 -10.30 17.09 1.39
N THR A 71 -10.12 18.22 0.72
CA THR A 71 -9.22 19.29 1.17
C THR A 71 -9.89 20.66 1.00
N ALA A 72 -9.50 21.60 1.88
CA ALA A 72 -9.70 23.00 1.61
C ALA A 72 -8.98 23.44 0.32
N ILE A 73 -9.21 24.68 -0.10
CA ILE A 73 -8.37 25.37 -1.10
C ILE A 73 -6.90 25.37 -0.66
N SER A 74 -6.00 25.92 -1.42
CA SER A 74 -4.60 26.10 -0.96
C SER A 74 -4.59 26.76 0.44
N PRO A 75 -3.95 26.20 1.47
CA PRO A 75 -2.84 25.23 1.49
C PRO A 75 -3.24 23.74 1.50
N GLY A 76 -4.50 23.39 1.67
CA GLY A 76 -4.93 21.98 1.74
C GLY A 76 -4.53 21.19 0.48
N ILE A 77 -4.69 21.81 -0.70
CA ILE A 77 -4.26 21.24 -1.98
C ILE A 77 -2.76 20.91 -2.01
N THR A 78 -1.92 21.79 -1.47
CA THR A 78 -0.46 21.54 -1.43
C THR A 78 -0.10 20.49 -0.39
N ASN A 79 -0.76 20.49 0.76
CA ASN A 79 -0.51 19.53 1.82
C ASN A 79 -0.88 18.09 1.44
N VAL A 80 -1.92 17.90 0.63
CA VAL A 80 -2.35 16.55 0.21
C VAL A 80 -1.43 15.94 -0.84
N ALA A 81 -0.62 16.74 -1.55
CA ALA A 81 0.14 16.32 -2.73
C ALA A 81 1.04 15.10 -2.49
N ASN A 82 1.70 14.97 -1.35
CA ASN A 82 2.51 13.80 -1.04
C ASN A 82 1.66 12.52 -0.92
N GLY A 83 0.46 12.61 -0.33
CA GLY A 83 -0.47 11.49 -0.26
C GLY A 83 -1.03 11.10 -1.64
N VAL A 84 -1.24 12.09 -2.51
CA VAL A 84 -1.66 11.85 -3.91
C VAL A 84 -0.53 11.21 -4.71
N ALA A 85 0.72 11.66 -4.54
CA ALA A 85 1.89 11.04 -5.14
C ALA A 85 2.08 9.58 -4.66
N TYR A 86 1.80 9.31 -3.37
CA TYR A 86 1.72 7.94 -2.87
C TYR A 86 0.69 7.13 -3.65
N ALA A 87 -0.54 7.63 -3.77
CA ALA A 87 -1.61 6.94 -4.51
C ALA A 87 -1.21 6.66 -5.97
N TYR A 88 -0.50 7.59 -6.61
CA TYR A 88 -0.07 7.47 -8.00
C TYR A 88 0.96 6.36 -8.21
N LEU A 89 2.02 6.34 -7.41
CA LEU A 89 3.10 5.37 -7.55
C LEU A 89 2.77 4.01 -6.92
N ASP A 90 2.09 4.00 -5.77
CA ASP A 90 1.64 2.77 -5.08
C ASP A 90 0.33 2.20 -5.69
N ARG A 91 -0.14 2.78 -6.81
CA ARG A 91 -1.31 2.32 -7.59
C ARG A 91 -2.58 2.22 -6.76
N SER A 92 -2.82 3.19 -5.89
CA SER A 92 -4.00 3.22 -5.04
C SER A 92 -5.09 4.09 -5.67
N PRO A 93 -6.31 3.56 -5.92
CA PRO A 93 -7.40 4.38 -6.44
C PRO A 93 -7.84 5.39 -5.39
N LEU A 94 -7.66 6.67 -5.67
CA LEU A 94 -7.96 7.77 -4.75
C LEU A 94 -8.72 8.88 -5.47
N LEU A 95 -9.90 9.23 -4.96
CA LEU A 95 -10.60 10.45 -5.35
C LEU A 95 -10.20 11.60 -4.42
N VAL A 96 -9.65 12.65 -4.99
CA VAL A 96 -9.33 13.91 -4.29
C VAL A 96 -10.38 14.94 -4.68
N LEU A 97 -11.15 15.39 -3.71
CA LEU A 97 -12.11 16.50 -3.87
C LEU A 97 -11.54 17.74 -3.18
N SER A 98 -11.26 18.78 -3.94
CA SER A 98 -10.64 20.00 -3.43
C SER A 98 -11.59 21.17 -3.58
N ASP A 99 -11.79 21.94 -2.49
CA ASP A 99 -12.46 23.23 -2.63
C ASP A 99 -11.75 24.09 -3.67
N ASN A 100 -12.53 24.88 -4.37
CA ASN A 100 -12.01 25.89 -5.27
C ASN A 100 -12.96 27.09 -5.34
N TYR A 101 -12.42 28.24 -5.71
CA TYR A 101 -13.22 29.40 -6.03
C TYR A 101 -14.06 29.18 -7.30
N PRO A 102 -15.21 29.90 -7.44
CA PRO A 102 -15.93 29.96 -8.69
C PRO A 102 -15.00 30.37 -9.85
N TRP A 103 -15.21 29.78 -11.03
CA TRP A 103 -14.33 30.01 -12.19
C TRP A 103 -14.14 31.50 -12.49
N GLY A 104 -15.21 32.31 -12.38
CA GLY A 104 -15.13 33.77 -12.58
C GLY A 104 -14.26 34.47 -11.54
N ALA A 105 -14.28 34.02 -10.29
CA ALA A 105 -13.51 34.61 -9.21
C ALA A 105 -12.00 34.28 -9.32
N ILE A 106 -11.63 33.09 -9.80
CA ILE A 106 -10.22 32.68 -9.99
C ILE A 106 -9.47 33.68 -10.91
N GLN A 107 -10.16 34.36 -11.81
CA GLN A 107 -9.55 35.32 -12.74
C GLN A 107 -9.05 36.59 -12.05
N VAL A 108 -9.61 36.93 -10.88
CA VAL A 108 -9.36 38.21 -10.19
C VAL A 108 -8.90 38.06 -8.74
N VAL A 109 -9.18 36.91 -8.10
CA VAL A 109 -8.74 36.60 -6.73
C VAL A 109 -7.32 36.05 -6.76
N LEU A 110 -6.44 36.60 -5.92
CA LEU A 110 -5.07 36.09 -5.78
C LEU A 110 -4.84 35.30 -4.51
N ARG A 111 -5.68 35.55 -3.47
CA ARG A 111 -5.53 34.88 -2.17
C ARG A 111 -5.86 33.39 -2.28
N GLN A 112 -4.92 32.54 -1.91
CA GLN A 112 -5.05 31.07 -1.87
C GLN A 112 -5.45 30.45 -3.21
N VAL A 113 -5.17 31.10 -4.34
CA VAL A 113 -5.39 30.58 -5.68
C VAL A 113 -4.11 29.93 -6.19
N LEU A 114 -4.16 28.64 -6.42
CA LEU A 114 -3.14 27.88 -7.12
C LEU A 114 -3.80 27.12 -8.27
N ASN A 115 -3.04 26.87 -9.32
CA ASN A 115 -3.51 26.02 -10.41
C ASN A 115 -3.44 24.54 -9.99
N SER A 116 -4.53 24.05 -9.43
CA SER A 116 -4.66 22.66 -8.96
C SER A 116 -4.39 21.65 -10.07
N ARG A 117 -4.89 21.90 -11.28
CA ARG A 117 -4.64 21.04 -12.43
C ARG A 117 -3.14 20.91 -12.73
N GLN A 118 -2.41 22.02 -12.77
CA GLN A 118 -0.99 22.01 -13.03
C GLN A 118 -0.20 21.32 -11.91
N LEU A 119 -0.60 21.54 -10.66
CA LEU A 119 0.00 20.92 -9.48
C LEU A 119 -0.14 19.40 -9.50
N PHE A 120 -1.32 18.89 -9.85
CA PHE A 120 -1.62 17.46 -9.81
C PHE A 120 -1.33 16.71 -11.12
N GLN A 121 -1.07 17.40 -12.23
CA GLN A 121 -0.87 16.79 -13.55
C GLN A 121 0.18 15.65 -13.55
N GLY A 122 1.26 15.79 -12.77
CA GLY A 122 2.34 14.80 -12.71
C GLY A 122 2.11 13.66 -11.73
N ILE A 123 1.07 13.73 -10.88
CA ILE A 123 0.83 12.79 -9.78
C ILE A 123 -0.61 12.27 -9.75
N THR A 124 -1.38 12.45 -10.81
CA THR A 124 -2.74 11.92 -10.98
C THR A 124 -2.93 11.34 -12.36
N LYS A 125 -3.90 10.45 -12.51
CA LYS A 125 -4.32 9.93 -13.82
C LYS A 125 -5.16 10.94 -14.59
N TRP A 126 -5.89 11.80 -13.86
CA TRP A 126 -6.75 12.82 -14.44
C TRP A 126 -7.11 13.91 -13.42
N THR A 127 -7.29 15.13 -13.91
CA THR A 127 -7.79 16.27 -13.14
C THR A 127 -8.92 16.96 -13.90
N ALA A 128 -9.94 17.41 -13.18
CA ALA A 128 -11.04 18.20 -13.77
C ALA A 128 -11.66 19.12 -12.71
N SER A 129 -12.51 20.05 -13.17
CA SER A 129 -13.37 20.84 -12.32
C SER A 129 -14.83 20.41 -12.52
N LEU A 130 -15.59 20.28 -11.45
CA LEU A 130 -16.99 19.92 -11.52
C LEU A 130 -17.83 21.09 -12.04
N SER A 131 -18.87 20.76 -12.80
CA SER A 131 -19.96 21.67 -13.17
C SER A 131 -21.29 20.92 -13.01
N ALA A 132 -22.37 21.64 -12.74
CA ALA A 132 -23.65 21.00 -12.52
C ALA A 132 -24.17 20.27 -13.78
N GLU A 133 -23.94 20.84 -14.94
CA GLU A 133 -24.39 20.29 -16.24
C GLU A 133 -23.76 18.94 -16.57
N TRP A 134 -22.47 18.78 -16.25
CA TRP A 134 -21.65 17.60 -16.59
C TRP A 134 -21.24 16.75 -15.40
N ALA A 135 -21.87 16.94 -14.24
CA ALA A 135 -21.48 16.26 -13.00
C ALA A 135 -21.54 14.73 -13.10
N HIS A 136 -22.58 14.18 -13.75
CA HIS A 136 -22.74 12.73 -13.94
C HIS A 136 -21.57 12.13 -14.73
N GLU A 137 -21.25 12.74 -15.86
CA GLU A 137 -20.20 12.27 -16.78
C GLU A 137 -18.81 12.43 -16.13
N THR A 138 -18.58 13.55 -15.46
CA THR A 138 -17.32 13.85 -14.79
C THR A 138 -17.04 12.87 -13.66
N LEU A 139 -18.01 12.62 -12.79
CA LEU A 139 -17.88 11.66 -11.69
C LEU A 139 -17.71 10.23 -12.20
N HIS A 140 -18.53 9.82 -13.19
CA HIS A 140 -18.38 8.49 -13.77
C HIS A 140 -16.99 8.28 -14.42
N ARG A 141 -16.51 9.28 -15.16
CA ARG A 141 -15.16 9.26 -15.73
C ARG A 141 -14.10 9.19 -14.64
N ALA A 142 -14.28 9.93 -13.52
CA ALA A 142 -13.34 9.89 -12.40
C ALA A 142 -13.22 8.47 -11.83
N PHE A 143 -14.33 7.81 -11.51
CA PHE A 143 -14.33 6.44 -10.98
C PHE A 143 -13.73 5.45 -11.98
N ARG A 144 -14.11 5.54 -13.26
CA ARG A 144 -13.50 4.69 -14.30
C ARG A 144 -11.99 4.88 -14.37
N THR A 145 -11.54 6.13 -14.47
CA THR A 145 -10.11 6.45 -14.60
C THR A 145 -9.30 5.98 -13.38
N MET A 146 -9.87 6.08 -12.16
CA MET A 146 -9.20 5.58 -10.95
C MET A 146 -9.00 4.06 -10.97
N LEU A 147 -9.97 3.31 -11.49
CA LEU A 147 -10.04 1.86 -11.38
C LEU A 147 -9.55 1.10 -12.63
N GLU A 148 -9.55 1.76 -13.81
CA GLU A 148 -9.09 1.15 -15.07
C GLU A 148 -7.55 1.12 -15.13
N ASP A 149 -7.03 0.11 -15.83
CA ASP A 149 -5.60 -0.16 -16.00
C ASP A 149 -4.87 -0.33 -14.67
N ARG A 150 -3.68 0.25 -14.54
CA ARG A 150 -3.04 0.38 -13.23
C ARG A 150 -3.80 1.43 -12.42
N PRO A 151 -4.43 1.08 -11.30
CA PRO A 151 -5.22 2.03 -10.53
C PRO A 151 -4.40 3.26 -10.08
N GLY A 152 -5.08 4.35 -9.77
CA GLY A 152 -4.40 5.55 -9.33
C GLY A 152 -5.35 6.73 -9.05
N PRO A 153 -4.82 7.86 -8.58
CA PRO A 153 -5.62 8.98 -8.12
C PRO A 153 -6.22 9.82 -9.26
N VAL A 154 -7.37 10.39 -8.97
CA VAL A 154 -8.03 11.44 -9.76
C VAL A 154 -8.33 12.61 -8.83
N GLN A 155 -8.11 13.84 -9.31
CA GLN A 155 -8.45 15.05 -8.58
C GLN A 155 -9.58 15.80 -9.28
N LEU A 156 -10.59 16.23 -8.50
CA LEU A 156 -11.68 17.07 -8.96
C LEU A 156 -11.77 18.33 -8.09
N ASP A 157 -11.74 19.49 -8.74
CA ASP A 157 -12.10 20.74 -8.09
C ASP A 157 -13.61 20.79 -7.86
N LEU A 158 -14.01 21.25 -6.67
CA LEU A 158 -15.38 21.48 -6.24
C LEU A 158 -15.59 22.98 -6.02
N PRO A 159 -15.95 23.76 -7.07
CA PRO A 159 -16.18 25.19 -6.92
C PRO A 159 -17.39 25.48 -6.05
N ASP A 160 -17.29 26.49 -5.19
CA ASP A 160 -18.33 26.84 -4.22
C ASP A 160 -19.70 27.15 -4.85
N ASP A 161 -19.69 27.77 -6.04
CA ASP A 161 -20.93 28.13 -6.74
C ASP A 161 -21.59 26.95 -7.48
N VAL A 162 -21.01 25.75 -7.42
CA VAL A 162 -21.50 24.56 -8.14
C VAL A 162 -22.22 23.60 -7.20
N THR A 163 -21.84 23.51 -5.94
CA THR A 163 -22.22 22.47 -4.97
C THR A 163 -23.72 22.26 -4.84
N LEU A 164 -24.47 23.34 -4.68
CA LEU A 164 -25.92 23.32 -4.50
C LEU A 164 -26.73 23.55 -5.80
N LYS A 165 -26.05 23.65 -6.95
CA LYS A 165 -26.77 23.74 -8.23
C LYS A 165 -27.45 22.41 -8.55
N PRO A 166 -28.67 22.44 -9.11
CA PRO A 166 -29.37 21.25 -9.52
C PRO A 166 -28.65 20.60 -10.72
N VAL A 167 -28.55 19.27 -10.69
CA VAL A 167 -28.03 18.50 -11.82
C VAL A 167 -29.16 18.04 -12.73
N PRO A 168 -28.91 17.82 -14.04
CA PRO A 168 -29.89 17.24 -14.94
C PRO A 168 -30.39 15.89 -14.43
N ASP A 169 -31.70 15.64 -14.60
CA ASP A 169 -32.28 14.33 -14.27
C ASP A 169 -31.86 13.29 -15.32
N LYS A 170 -30.85 12.50 -14.97
CA LYS A 170 -30.28 11.45 -15.82
C LYS A 170 -30.22 10.13 -15.08
N ARG A 171 -30.34 9.03 -15.83
CA ARG A 171 -30.07 7.69 -15.27
C ARG A 171 -28.62 7.62 -14.78
N LEU A 172 -28.44 7.14 -13.55
CA LEU A 172 -27.10 6.96 -12.99
C LEU A 172 -26.31 5.89 -13.82
N PRO A 173 -25.04 6.15 -14.07
CA PRO A 173 -24.18 5.20 -14.79
C PRO A 173 -23.97 3.91 -14.01
N PRO A 174 -23.48 2.82 -14.62
CA PRO A 174 -23.11 1.60 -13.93
C PRO A 174 -22.05 1.84 -12.84
N VAL A 175 -22.10 1.04 -11.78
CA VAL A 175 -21.10 1.05 -10.69
C VAL A 175 -19.77 0.54 -11.24
N CYS A 176 -18.69 1.30 -11.00
CA CYS A 176 -17.37 1.00 -11.54
C CYS A 176 -16.62 -0.07 -10.73
N THR A 177 -16.77 -0.08 -9.40
CA THR A 177 -16.15 -1.08 -8.50
C THR A 177 -16.68 -2.51 -8.74
N GLN A 178 -17.90 -2.63 -9.30
CA GLN A 178 -18.51 -3.91 -9.65
C GLN A 178 -18.26 -4.29 -11.12
N ARG A 179 -17.55 -3.46 -11.88
CA ARG A 179 -17.20 -3.84 -13.23
C ARG A 179 -16.31 -5.06 -13.17
N MET A 180 -16.90 -6.14 -13.59
CA MET A 180 -16.14 -7.35 -13.85
C MET A 180 -15.06 -7.04 -14.87
N ALA A 181 -13.91 -7.60 -14.62
CA ALA A 181 -12.86 -7.72 -15.59
C ALA A 181 -13.40 -8.02 -16.98
N ARG A 182 -12.66 -7.59 -17.98
CA ARG A 182 -12.95 -8.03 -19.35
C ARG A 182 -12.84 -9.54 -19.36
N LEU A 183 -13.99 -10.21 -19.38
CA LEU A 183 -14.04 -11.64 -19.68
C LEU A 183 -13.43 -11.82 -21.06
N TYR A 184 -12.50 -12.73 -21.19
CA TYR A 184 -12.07 -13.17 -22.50
C TYR A 184 -13.25 -13.89 -23.16
N ALA A 185 -13.86 -13.27 -24.16
CA ALA A 185 -14.82 -13.95 -25.01
C ALA A 185 -14.16 -15.06 -25.86
N GLU A 186 -12.84 -14.94 -26.07
CA GLU A 186 -11.99 -15.89 -26.82
C GLU A 186 -10.64 -16.00 -26.11
N GLU A 187 -9.96 -17.14 -26.29
CA GLU A 187 -8.59 -17.32 -25.78
C GLU A 187 -7.66 -16.23 -26.36
N PRO A 188 -6.80 -15.59 -25.55
CA PRO A 188 -5.80 -14.67 -26.04
C PRO A 188 -4.92 -15.31 -27.12
N ALA A 189 -4.55 -14.58 -28.14
CA ALA A 189 -3.76 -15.10 -29.28
C ALA A 189 -2.49 -15.85 -28.87
N ASP A 190 -1.86 -15.43 -27.75
CA ASP A 190 -0.65 -16.07 -27.25
C ASP A 190 -0.90 -17.15 -26.17
N PHE A 191 -2.16 -17.42 -25.78
CA PHE A 191 -2.49 -18.34 -24.69
C PHE A 191 -1.88 -19.73 -24.89
N SER A 192 -2.13 -20.35 -26.05
CA SER A 192 -1.60 -21.68 -26.38
C SER A 192 -0.06 -21.71 -26.39
N ARG A 193 0.58 -20.62 -26.81
CA ARG A 193 2.05 -20.48 -26.78
C ARG A 193 2.57 -20.41 -25.35
N VAL A 194 1.91 -19.64 -24.48
CA VAL A 194 2.24 -19.53 -23.05
C VAL A 194 2.04 -20.87 -22.34
N VAL A 195 0.91 -21.58 -22.56
CA VAL A 195 0.68 -22.92 -22.02
C VAL A 195 1.79 -23.87 -22.41
N ARG A 196 2.18 -23.91 -23.71
CA ARG A 196 3.29 -24.75 -24.19
C ARG A 196 4.60 -24.37 -23.49
N ARG A 197 4.92 -23.05 -23.40
CA ARG A 197 6.14 -22.55 -22.79
C ARG A 197 6.28 -22.95 -21.32
N ILE A 198 5.18 -22.83 -20.54
CA ILE A 198 5.14 -23.24 -19.14
C ILE A 198 5.25 -24.77 -19.00
N ARG A 199 4.60 -25.52 -19.90
CA ARG A 199 4.67 -27.00 -19.90
C ARG A 199 6.08 -27.51 -20.16
N GLU A 200 6.81 -26.92 -21.09
CA GLU A 200 8.17 -27.29 -21.47
C GLU A 200 9.22 -26.89 -20.43
N ALA A 201 8.95 -25.87 -19.62
CA ALA A 201 9.85 -25.41 -18.56
C ALA A 201 10.08 -26.52 -17.53
N LYS A 202 11.33 -26.72 -17.13
CA LYS A 202 11.72 -27.72 -16.12
C LYS A 202 11.79 -27.12 -14.72
N ALA A 203 12.10 -25.82 -14.63
CA ALA A 203 12.27 -25.09 -13.39
C ALA A 203 11.63 -23.68 -13.45
N PRO A 204 10.29 -23.57 -13.67
CA PRO A 204 9.62 -22.27 -13.71
C PRO A 204 9.60 -21.63 -12.32
N VAL A 205 9.69 -20.29 -12.26
CA VAL A 205 9.55 -19.50 -11.04
C VAL A 205 8.55 -18.38 -11.29
N ILE A 206 7.64 -18.17 -10.35
CA ILE A 206 6.65 -17.09 -10.42
C ILE A 206 7.17 -15.87 -9.63
N ILE A 207 7.04 -14.68 -10.21
CA ILE A 207 7.27 -13.39 -9.53
C ILE A 207 5.95 -12.62 -9.54
N ALA A 208 5.28 -12.58 -8.38
CA ALA A 208 4.01 -11.90 -8.21
C ALA A 208 4.22 -10.44 -7.79
N GLY A 209 3.70 -9.52 -8.58
CA GLY A 209 3.74 -8.09 -8.30
C GLY A 209 2.46 -7.52 -7.73
N MET A 210 2.45 -6.20 -7.49
CA MET A 210 1.31 -5.53 -6.86
C MET A 210 0.01 -5.60 -7.69
N GLY A 211 0.07 -5.90 -8.99
CA GLY A 211 -1.11 -6.09 -9.84
C GLY A 211 -2.04 -7.20 -9.34
N VAL A 212 -1.49 -8.23 -8.71
CA VAL A 212 -2.29 -9.32 -8.11
C VAL A 212 -3.25 -8.83 -7.03
N ARG A 213 -2.91 -7.73 -6.33
CA ARG A 213 -3.74 -7.16 -5.26
C ARG A 213 -5.02 -6.53 -5.79
N TRP A 214 -4.94 -5.86 -6.93
CA TRP A 214 -6.08 -5.13 -7.50
C TRP A 214 -7.15 -6.08 -8.08
N ASP A 215 -6.71 -7.19 -8.65
CA ASP A 215 -7.60 -8.25 -9.10
C ASP A 215 -7.96 -9.24 -7.99
N ARG A 216 -7.33 -9.10 -6.80
CA ARG A 216 -7.47 -10.04 -5.68
C ARG A 216 -7.23 -11.49 -6.09
N ALA A 217 -6.39 -11.71 -7.08
CA ALA A 217 -6.11 -13.00 -7.71
C ALA A 217 -5.23 -13.92 -6.84
N TYR A 218 -5.46 -13.91 -5.52
CA TYR A 218 -4.66 -14.68 -4.56
C TYR A 218 -4.94 -16.19 -4.61
N PRO A 219 -6.21 -16.64 -4.63
CA PRO A 219 -6.51 -18.06 -4.76
C PRO A 219 -6.01 -18.65 -6.07
N GLU A 220 -6.16 -17.91 -7.16
CA GLU A 220 -5.78 -18.34 -8.51
C GLU A 220 -4.26 -18.41 -8.65
N LEU A 221 -3.53 -17.44 -8.10
CA LEU A 221 -2.06 -17.45 -8.03
C LEU A 221 -1.55 -18.67 -7.25
N LYS A 222 -2.14 -18.92 -6.09
CA LYS A 222 -1.81 -20.09 -5.26
C LYS A 222 -2.10 -21.38 -6.02
N ALA A 223 -3.27 -21.48 -6.65
CA ALA A 223 -3.66 -22.67 -7.42
C ALA A 223 -2.73 -22.95 -8.61
N LEU A 224 -2.31 -21.90 -9.33
CA LEU A 224 -1.31 -22.06 -10.40
C LEU A 224 0.03 -22.53 -9.85
N ALA A 225 0.53 -21.93 -8.76
CA ALA A 225 1.78 -22.32 -8.13
C ALA A 225 1.78 -23.79 -7.68
N GLU A 226 0.68 -24.24 -7.07
CA GLU A 226 0.46 -25.66 -6.69
C GLU A 226 0.38 -26.57 -7.91
N ARG A 227 -0.31 -26.12 -8.97
CA ARG A 227 -0.53 -26.89 -10.20
C ARG A 227 0.77 -27.25 -10.90
N ILE A 228 1.70 -26.29 -10.99
CA ILE A 228 2.98 -26.48 -11.69
C ILE A 228 4.16 -26.72 -10.73
N GLY A 229 3.90 -26.73 -9.41
CA GLY A 229 4.95 -26.92 -8.40
C GLY A 229 6.05 -25.86 -8.49
N ALA A 230 5.71 -24.58 -8.60
CA ALA A 230 6.68 -23.49 -8.80
C ALA A 230 6.80 -22.58 -7.58
N PRO A 231 8.03 -22.23 -7.14
CA PRO A 231 8.24 -21.20 -6.13
C PRO A 231 7.67 -19.84 -6.57
N VAL A 232 7.10 -19.10 -5.61
CA VAL A 232 6.53 -17.77 -5.82
C VAL A 232 7.29 -16.76 -4.98
N PHE A 233 7.96 -15.83 -5.64
CA PHE A 233 8.41 -14.58 -5.03
C PHE A 233 7.32 -13.53 -5.13
N CYS A 234 7.24 -12.65 -4.14
CA CYS A 234 6.34 -11.49 -4.16
C CYS A 234 7.14 -10.20 -4.14
N THR A 235 6.77 -9.19 -4.93
CA THR A 235 7.30 -7.84 -4.71
C THR A 235 6.84 -7.30 -3.35
N PRO A 236 7.47 -6.26 -2.76
CA PRO A 236 7.14 -5.79 -1.43
C PRO A 236 5.65 -5.49 -1.22
N LYS A 237 4.98 -4.85 -2.19
CA LYS A 237 3.54 -4.56 -2.11
C LYS A 237 2.66 -5.81 -2.28
N ALA A 238 3.15 -6.86 -2.90
CA ALA A 238 2.45 -8.13 -3.09
C ALA A 238 2.72 -9.15 -1.98
N LYS A 239 3.55 -8.82 -0.99
CA LYS A 239 3.92 -9.75 0.09
C LYS A 239 2.67 -10.33 0.78
N GLY A 240 2.65 -11.66 0.89
CA GLY A 240 1.50 -12.41 1.41
C GLY A 240 0.46 -12.79 0.35
N ALA A 241 0.64 -12.45 -0.92
CA ALA A 241 -0.23 -12.93 -1.99
C ALA A 241 -0.28 -14.47 -2.05
N VAL A 242 0.83 -15.12 -1.75
CA VAL A 242 0.88 -16.52 -1.31
C VAL A 242 1.29 -16.52 0.16
N PRO A 243 0.53 -17.17 1.06
CA PRO A 243 0.86 -17.19 2.49
C PRO A 243 2.30 -17.64 2.77
N GLU A 244 2.98 -16.97 3.69
CA GLU A 244 4.41 -17.26 3.96
C GLU A 244 4.65 -18.65 4.60
N ASN A 245 3.62 -19.30 5.12
CA ASN A 245 3.68 -20.71 5.58
C ASN A 245 3.42 -21.72 4.45
N HIS A 246 3.11 -21.27 3.24
CA HIS A 246 2.88 -22.14 2.10
C HIS A 246 4.22 -22.72 1.56
N PRO A 247 4.28 -24.01 1.15
CA PRO A 247 5.52 -24.65 0.67
C PRO A 247 6.13 -23.98 -0.57
N TYR A 248 5.33 -23.37 -1.42
CA TYR A 248 5.83 -22.66 -2.61
C TYR A 248 6.08 -21.17 -2.40
N SER A 249 5.81 -20.60 -1.24
CA SER A 249 6.17 -19.18 -0.97
C SER A 249 7.68 -19.05 -0.83
N ALA A 250 8.32 -18.26 -1.68
CA ALA A 250 9.76 -17.97 -1.62
C ALA A 250 10.08 -16.63 -0.92
N GLY A 251 9.06 -15.89 -0.47
CA GLY A 251 9.27 -14.60 0.21
C GLY A 251 9.32 -13.42 -0.76
N VAL A 252 10.16 -12.43 -0.47
CA VAL A 252 10.15 -11.15 -1.19
C VAL A 252 11.24 -11.05 -2.25
N PHE A 253 10.84 -10.58 -3.43
CA PHE A 253 11.70 -10.22 -4.55
C PHE A 253 12.15 -8.75 -4.45
N ILE A 254 13.43 -8.51 -4.33
CA ILE A 254 14.04 -7.17 -4.32
C ILE A 254 15.25 -7.05 -5.26
N GLY A 255 15.51 -8.03 -6.11
CA GLY A 255 16.71 -8.06 -6.95
C GLY A 255 18.00 -8.28 -6.16
N GLY A 256 17.94 -8.97 -5.00
CA GLY A 256 19.05 -9.25 -4.13
C GLY A 256 19.91 -10.43 -4.61
N LYS A 257 21.07 -10.63 -3.96
CA LYS A 257 21.99 -11.74 -4.33
C LYS A 257 21.49 -13.12 -3.89
N LEU A 258 20.79 -13.19 -2.75
CA LEU A 258 20.30 -14.47 -2.23
C LEU A 258 19.23 -15.10 -3.12
N GLU A 259 18.44 -14.29 -3.84
CA GLU A 259 17.40 -14.74 -4.77
C GLU A 259 17.97 -15.63 -5.89
N MET A 260 19.26 -15.47 -6.21
CA MET A 260 19.94 -16.29 -7.22
C MET A 260 20.02 -17.77 -6.86
N ASP A 261 19.83 -18.16 -5.62
CA ASP A 261 19.75 -19.57 -5.20
C ASP A 261 18.58 -20.30 -5.88
N ILE A 262 17.49 -19.60 -6.16
CA ILE A 262 16.31 -20.11 -6.88
C ILE A 262 16.29 -19.57 -8.31
N LEU A 263 16.37 -18.24 -8.50
CA LEU A 263 16.27 -17.63 -9.82
C LEU A 263 17.41 -18.03 -10.75
N GLY A 264 18.62 -18.29 -10.22
CA GLY A 264 19.75 -18.77 -11.02
C GLY A 264 19.57 -20.20 -11.57
N LYS A 265 18.65 -20.98 -11.03
CA LYS A 265 18.31 -22.34 -11.49
C LYS A 265 17.05 -22.36 -12.37
N ALA A 266 16.32 -21.24 -12.42
CA ALA A 266 15.11 -21.13 -13.22
C ALA A 266 15.43 -21.16 -14.72
N ASP A 267 14.59 -21.81 -15.52
CA ASP A 267 14.62 -21.80 -16.97
C ASP A 267 13.47 -20.98 -17.59
N LEU A 268 12.52 -20.53 -16.75
CA LEU A 268 11.42 -19.66 -17.10
C LEU A 268 11.00 -18.82 -15.91
N LEU A 269 10.82 -17.53 -16.11
CA LEU A 269 10.16 -16.64 -15.16
C LEU A 269 8.73 -16.36 -15.59
N ILE A 270 7.80 -16.32 -14.64
CA ILE A 270 6.39 -16.00 -14.87
C ILE A 270 6.08 -14.76 -14.03
N GLY A 271 6.08 -13.59 -14.66
CA GLY A 271 5.72 -12.31 -14.03
C GLY A 271 4.20 -12.17 -13.97
N VAL A 272 3.62 -12.09 -12.78
CA VAL A 272 2.18 -11.96 -12.58
C VAL A 272 1.87 -10.63 -11.90
N GLY A 273 1.26 -9.70 -12.62
CA GLY A 273 0.99 -8.35 -12.11
C GLY A 273 2.26 -7.59 -11.71
N LEU A 274 3.36 -7.80 -12.42
CA LEU A 274 4.69 -7.30 -12.08
C LEU A 274 4.86 -5.85 -12.54
N ASP A 275 4.52 -4.90 -11.68
CA ASP A 275 4.67 -3.47 -11.93
C ASP A 275 6.10 -3.00 -11.63
N PRO A 276 6.81 -2.39 -12.61
CA PRO A 276 8.15 -1.85 -12.41
C PRO A 276 8.26 -0.81 -11.28
N ALA A 277 7.17 -0.11 -10.94
CA ALA A 277 7.16 0.85 -9.84
C ALA A 277 7.44 0.18 -8.47
N ASP A 278 7.05 -1.09 -8.27
CA ASP A 278 7.28 -1.84 -7.03
C ASP A 278 8.63 -2.58 -7.00
N MET A 279 9.42 -2.43 -8.05
CA MET A 279 10.75 -3.01 -8.17
C MET A 279 11.84 -2.00 -7.79
N LEU A 280 13.02 -2.48 -7.44
CA LEU A 280 14.15 -1.57 -7.25
C LEU A 280 14.56 -0.93 -8.59
N ALA A 281 14.95 0.33 -8.54
CA ALA A 281 15.49 1.08 -9.68
C ALA A 281 16.90 0.57 -10.06
N LYS A 282 16.97 -0.68 -10.51
CA LYS A 282 18.20 -1.33 -10.98
C LYS A 282 17.91 -2.01 -12.32
N PRO A 283 18.90 -2.15 -13.21
CA PRO A 283 18.73 -2.92 -14.43
C PRO A 283 18.29 -4.35 -14.13
N TRP A 284 17.43 -4.89 -14.99
CA TRP A 284 17.04 -6.30 -14.94
C TRP A 284 18.24 -7.16 -15.26
N LYS A 285 18.63 -8.03 -14.33
CA LYS A 285 19.87 -8.83 -14.43
C LYS A 285 19.65 -10.30 -14.76
N TYR A 286 18.40 -10.73 -14.88
CA TYR A 286 18.05 -12.13 -15.07
C TYR A 286 17.98 -12.43 -16.58
N ALA A 287 18.74 -13.45 -17.00
CA ALA A 287 18.82 -13.85 -18.40
C ALA A 287 17.71 -14.82 -18.83
N GLN A 288 16.94 -15.34 -17.86
CA GLN A 288 15.86 -16.27 -18.14
C GLN A 288 14.75 -15.59 -18.95
N PRO A 289 14.14 -16.30 -19.91
CA PRO A 289 12.95 -15.82 -20.59
C PRO A 289 11.83 -15.60 -19.58
N ILE A 290 11.03 -14.55 -19.80
CA ILE A 290 9.90 -14.20 -18.94
C ILE A 290 8.61 -14.17 -19.74
N VAL A 291 7.57 -14.78 -19.18
CA VAL A 291 6.18 -14.63 -19.61
C VAL A 291 5.53 -13.62 -18.69
N ALA A 292 4.88 -12.58 -19.23
CA ALA A 292 4.17 -11.58 -18.46
C ALA A 292 2.65 -11.84 -18.48
N ILE A 293 2.02 -11.73 -17.31
CA ILE A 293 0.57 -11.81 -17.11
C ILE A 293 0.16 -10.56 -16.33
N ASP A 294 -0.52 -9.62 -16.97
CA ASP A 294 -0.92 -8.37 -16.33
C ASP A 294 -2.20 -7.81 -16.97
N ARG A 295 -2.81 -6.83 -16.32
CA ARG A 295 -3.96 -6.07 -16.88
C ARG A 295 -3.56 -5.19 -18.07
N VAL A 296 -2.30 -4.83 -18.17
CA VAL A 296 -1.73 -3.96 -19.21
C VAL A 296 -0.50 -4.60 -19.83
N SER A 297 -0.23 -4.27 -21.06
CA SER A 297 1.01 -4.69 -21.74
C SER A 297 2.25 -4.11 -21.03
N ASN A 298 3.36 -4.86 -21.06
CA ASN A 298 4.64 -4.46 -20.48
C ASN A 298 5.35 -3.45 -21.40
N LEU A 299 5.01 -2.18 -21.28
CA LEU A 299 5.58 -1.10 -22.07
C LEU A 299 6.83 -0.45 -21.44
N ASN A 300 7.23 -0.87 -20.22
CA ASN A 300 8.27 -0.16 -19.47
C ASN A 300 9.70 -0.62 -19.80
N GLU A 301 9.86 -1.70 -20.55
CA GLU A 301 11.15 -2.22 -21.02
C GLU A 301 12.21 -2.47 -19.91
N ILE A 302 11.82 -2.49 -18.64
CA ILE A 302 12.72 -2.86 -17.52
C ILE A 302 13.13 -4.32 -17.64
N TYR A 303 12.18 -5.17 -18.11
CA TYR A 303 12.41 -6.54 -18.52
C TYR A 303 11.68 -6.78 -19.85
N HIS A 304 12.25 -7.65 -20.70
CA HIS A 304 11.63 -7.99 -21.98
C HIS A 304 10.85 -9.29 -21.85
N ALA A 305 9.51 -9.22 -21.95
CA ALA A 305 8.68 -10.40 -21.97
C ALA A 305 8.78 -11.11 -23.32
N GLU A 306 9.02 -12.43 -23.32
CA GLU A 306 8.97 -13.28 -24.51
C GLU A 306 7.53 -13.41 -25.01
N LEU A 307 6.56 -13.52 -24.08
CA LEU A 307 5.13 -13.64 -24.35
C LEU A 307 4.37 -12.83 -23.30
N GLU A 308 3.21 -12.30 -23.67
CA GLU A 308 2.33 -11.55 -22.79
C GLU A 308 0.90 -12.05 -22.84
N LEU A 309 0.26 -12.18 -21.67
CA LEU A 309 -1.19 -12.33 -21.55
C LEU A 309 -1.75 -11.10 -20.85
N VAL A 310 -2.49 -10.28 -21.60
CA VAL A 310 -3.02 -9.02 -21.09
C VAL A 310 -4.51 -9.14 -20.81
N GLY A 311 -4.91 -8.99 -19.55
CA GLY A 311 -6.31 -9.03 -19.11
C GLY A 311 -6.48 -9.22 -17.62
N HIS A 312 -7.62 -9.72 -17.18
CA HIS A 312 -7.87 -9.96 -15.76
C HIS A 312 -6.99 -11.10 -15.24
N ILE A 313 -6.12 -10.76 -14.30
CA ILE A 313 -5.07 -11.68 -13.83
C ILE A 313 -5.69 -12.98 -13.30
N GLY A 314 -6.73 -12.90 -12.44
CA GLY A 314 -7.37 -14.09 -11.87
C GLY A 314 -7.99 -15.02 -12.91
N GLU A 315 -8.62 -14.48 -13.96
CA GLU A 315 -9.17 -15.29 -15.04
C GLU A 315 -8.09 -15.98 -15.85
N ILE A 316 -7.03 -15.25 -16.21
CA ILE A 316 -5.88 -15.83 -16.93
C ILE A 316 -5.24 -16.96 -16.12
N LEU A 317 -5.01 -16.74 -14.82
CA LEU A 317 -4.43 -17.76 -13.94
C LEU A 317 -5.33 -19.00 -13.83
N THR A 318 -6.65 -18.79 -13.78
CA THR A 318 -7.62 -19.90 -13.77
C THR A 318 -7.55 -20.72 -15.05
N LEU A 319 -7.56 -20.06 -16.22
CA LEU A 319 -7.44 -20.74 -17.51
C LEU A 319 -6.11 -21.49 -17.63
N LEU A 320 -5.01 -20.89 -17.20
CA LEU A 320 -3.69 -21.55 -17.20
C LEU A 320 -3.66 -22.76 -16.27
N ALA A 321 -4.23 -22.67 -15.07
CA ALA A 321 -4.29 -23.80 -14.15
C ALA A 321 -5.14 -24.96 -14.69
N GLN A 322 -6.18 -24.67 -15.49
CA GLN A 322 -6.99 -25.69 -16.17
C GLN A 322 -6.26 -26.34 -17.35
N ALA A 323 -5.53 -25.57 -18.14
CA ALA A 323 -4.83 -26.03 -19.35
C ALA A 323 -3.52 -26.78 -19.06
N LEU A 324 -2.91 -26.56 -17.90
CA LEU A 324 -1.62 -27.16 -17.51
C LEU A 324 -1.83 -28.49 -16.76
N PRO A 325 -0.97 -29.50 -16.97
CA PRO A 325 -0.97 -30.72 -16.15
C PRO A 325 -0.56 -30.42 -14.71
N ALA A 326 -1.04 -31.24 -13.77
CA ALA A 326 -0.52 -31.20 -12.41
C ALA A 326 0.88 -31.85 -12.39
N GLU A 327 1.89 -31.04 -12.15
CA GLU A 327 3.28 -31.49 -12.17
C GLU A 327 4.08 -30.76 -11.09
N ARG A 328 4.93 -31.49 -10.37
CA ARG A 328 5.83 -30.88 -9.37
C ARG A 328 7.20 -30.63 -10.01
N LYS A 329 7.43 -29.41 -10.47
CA LYS A 329 8.69 -29.03 -11.13
C LYS A 329 9.80 -28.66 -10.14
N TRP A 330 9.44 -28.35 -8.90
CA TRP A 330 10.35 -28.09 -7.80
C TRP A 330 10.00 -28.95 -6.58
N ASP A 331 11.02 -29.31 -5.79
CA ASP A 331 10.81 -29.90 -4.46
C ASP A 331 10.18 -28.84 -3.53
N GLU A 332 9.12 -29.21 -2.83
CA GLU A 332 8.40 -28.34 -1.87
C GLU A 332 9.29 -27.80 -0.73
N LYS A 333 10.46 -28.40 -0.49
CA LYS A 333 11.42 -27.94 0.51
C LYS A 333 12.30 -26.78 0.04
N VAL A 334 12.34 -26.47 -1.24
CA VAL A 334 13.26 -25.47 -1.81
C VAL A 334 12.90 -24.06 -1.32
N ALA A 335 11.64 -23.65 -1.43
CA ALA A 335 11.23 -22.31 -1.00
C ALA A 335 11.30 -22.14 0.54
N PRO A 336 10.87 -23.08 1.39
CA PRO A 336 11.10 -23.02 2.84
C PRO A 336 12.60 -22.96 3.22
N ALA A 337 13.45 -23.74 2.59
CA ALA A 337 14.89 -23.71 2.85
C ALA A 337 15.50 -22.35 2.46
N TYR A 338 15.07 -21.77 1.34
CA TYR A 338 15.48 -20.44 0.93
C TYR A 338 15.02 -19.36 1.94
N ARG A 339 13.74 -19.36 2.35
CA ARG A 339 13.25 -18.42 3.37
C ARG A 339 14.04 -18.53 4.67
N LYS A 340 14.35 -19.76 5.09
CA LYS A 340 15.22 -19.99 6.27
C LYS A 340 16.60 -19.36 6.07
N LYS A 341 17.22 -19.55 4.91
CA LYS A 341 18.53 -18.95 4.59
C LYS A 341 18.48 -17.43 4.65
N VAL A 342 17.41 -16.80 4.10
CA VAL A 342 17.21 -15.34 4.18
C VAL A 342 17.04 -14.91 5.63
N TYR A 343 16.23 -15.62 6.40
CA TYR A 343 16.03 -15.33 7.81
C TYR A 343 17.33 -15.42 8.60
N ASP A 344 18.09 -16.52 8.45
CA ASP A 344 19.38 -16.73 9.14
C ASP A 344 20.40 -15.62 8.81
N ALA A 345 20.39 -15.12 7.57
CA ALA A 345 21.25 -14.00 7.15
C ALA A 345 20.87 -12.66 7.77
N LEU A 346 19.61 -12.51 8.21
CA LEU A 346 19.06 -11.29 8.77
C LEU A 346 18.89 -11.35 10.29
N ALA A 347 18.76 -12.53 10.87
CA ALA A 347 18.62 -12.74 12.30
C ALA A 347 19.96 -12.63 13.04
N LEU A 348 20.66 -11.53 12.83
CA LEU A 348 21.97 -11.28 13.42
C LEU A 348 21.80 -10.76 14.85
N PRO A 349 22.30 -11.48 15.86
CA PRO A 349 22.22 -11.06 17.26
C PRO A 349 23.04 -9.79 17.48
N GLY A 350 22.51 -8.91 18.31
CA GLY A 350 23.16 -7.71 18.84
C GLY A 350 23.31 -7.82 20.36
N THR A 351 23.60 -6.70 21.02
CA THR A 351 23.71 -6.60 22.48
C THR A 351 22.39 -6.22 23.17
N GLY A 352 21.39 -5.80 22.39
CA GLY A 352 20.09 -5.32 22.86
C GLY A 352 18.91 -5.90 22.09
N LEU A 353 17.73 -5.30 22.25
CA LEU A 353 16.51 -5.71 21.58
C LEU A 353 16.63 -5.49 20.06
N ALA A 354 16.63 -6.57 19.30
CA ALA A 354 16.79 -6.50 17.85
C ALA A 354 15.43 -6.37 17.14
N ALA A 355 15.38 -5.58 16.05
CA ALA A 355 14.14 -5.37 15.29
C ALA A 355 13.57 -6.67 14.68
N PHE A 356 14.42 -7.65 14.33
CA PHE A 356 13.95 -8.95 13.84
C PHE A 356 13.22 -9.74 14.94
N ARG A 357 13.69 -9.67 16.21
CA ARG A 357 13.02 -10.33 17.34
C ARG A 357 11.67 -9.69 17.64
N ILE A 358 11.58 -8.35 17.51
CA ILE A 358 10.29 -7.65 17.60
C ILE A 358 9.30 -8.19 16.55
N SER A 359 9.75 -8.39 15.31
CA SER A 359 8.92 -8.99 14.26
C SER A 359 8.45 -10.40 14.61
N ASP A 360 9.35 -11.26 15.09
CA ASP A 360 9.01 -12.64 15.48
C ASP A 360 8.00 -12.69 16.63
N ILE A 361 8.29 -11.99 17.72
CA ILE A 361 7.42 -11.90 18.89
C ILE A 361 6.05 -11.33 18.50
N THR A 362 6.03 -10.31 17.63
CA THR A 362 4.77 -9.76 17.11
C THR A 362 3.98 -10.82 16.36
N ARG A 363 4.64 -11.58 15.47
CA ARG A 363 3.95 -12.64 14.70
C ARG A 363 3.44 -13.77 15.58
N GLU A 364 4.20 -14.15 16.60
CA GLU A 364 3.85 -15.23 17.53
C GLU A 364 2.65 -14.88 18.44
N LEU A 365 2.52 -13.60 18.80
CA LEU A 365 1.46 -13.11 19.69
C LEU A 365 0.21 -12.62 18.97
N THR A 366 0.24 -12.48 17.64
CA THR A 366 -0.90 -11.99 16.86
C THR A 366 -1.62 -13.09 16.10
N ALA A 367 -2.90 -12.90 15.83
CA ALA A 367 -3.70 -13.79 15.00
C ALA A 367 -3.16 -13.89 13.56
N GLU A 368 -3.52 -14.93 12.84
CA GLU A 368 -3.06 -15.14 11.44
C GLU A 368 -3.52 -14.02 10.51
N ASP A 369 -4.68 -13.42 10.77
CA ASP A 369 -5.28 -12.34 10.01
C ASP A 369 -4.89 -10.94 10.52
N ALA A 370 -3.98 -10.84 11.49
CA ALA A 370 -3.50 -9.55 12.00
C ALA A 370 -2.86 -8.72 10.89
N ILE A 371 -3.15 -7.42 10.90
CA ILE A 371 -2.62 -6.47 9.93
C ILE A 371 -1.38 -5.79 10.50
N LEU A 372 -0.27 -5.91 9.78
CA LEU A 372 0.93 -5.15 10.04
C LEU A 372 0.99 -3.91 9.14
N THR A 373 1.31 -2.76 9.74
CA THR A 373 1.73 -1.59 8.96
C THR A 373 3.18 -1.24 9.32
N THR A 374 3.93 -0.71 8.36
CA THR A 374 5.31 -0.30 8.62
C THR A 374 5.63 0.99 7.89
N ASP A 375 6.67 1.67 8.36
CA ASP A 375 7.16 2.92 7.78
C ASP A 375 8.47 2.73 7.03
N VAL A 376 8.82 3.70 6.20
CA VAL A 376 10.04 3.70 5.38
C VAL A 376 11.28 3.88 6.26
N GLY A 377 12.32 3.12 5.98
CA GLY A 377 13.59 3.19 6.69
C GLY A 377 14.29 1.84 6.78
N ALA A 378 15.27 1.74 7.67
CA ALA A 378 16.03 0.53 7.92
C ALA A 378 15.14 -0.63 8.36
N SER A 379 14.21 -0.36 9.26
CA SER A 379 13.24 -1.34 9.75
C SER A 379 12.35 -1.90 8.63
N LYS A 380 11.88 -1.06 7.67
CA LYS A 380 11.08 -1.55 6.54
C LYS A 380 11.83 -2.60 5.72
N LEU A 381 13.09 -2.34 5.42
CA LEU A 381 13.90 -3.26 4.62
C LEU A 381 14.01 -4.63 5.28
N LEU A 382 14.19 -4.65 6.58
CA LEU A 382 14.23 -5.87 7.37
C LEU A 382 12.83 -6.52 7.44
N LEU A 383 11.81 -5.77 7.87
CA LEU A 383 10.44 -6.28 8.05
C LEU A 383 9.82 -6.81 6.76
N SER A 384 10.10 -6.16 5.62
CA SER A 384 9.62 -6.64 4.32
C SER A 384 10.16 -8.05 3.98
N GLN A 385 11.32 -8.43 4.50
CA GLN A 385 11.89 -9.76 4.30
C GLN A 385 11.37 -10.78 5.32
N ILE A 386 11.37 -10.43 6.62
CA ILE A 386 11.18 -11.41 7.70
C ILE A 386 9.75 -11.51 8.22
N TRP A 387 8.90 -10.47 8.07
CA TRP A 387 7.50 -10.58 8.47
C TRP A 387 6.79 -11.68 7.70
N ARG A 388 6.00 -12.49 8.38
CA ARG A 388 5.31 -13.66 7.82
C ARG A 388 3.80 -13.44 7.76
N PRO A 389 3.27 -12.82 6.71
CA PRO A 389 1.83 -12.74 6.51
C PRO A 389 1.27 -14.12 6.14
N TYR A 390 0.25 -14.57 6.87
CA TYR A 390 -0.42 -15.85 6.60
C TYR A 390 -1.72 -15.69 5.82
N GLN A 391 -2.14 -14.44 5.62
CA GLN A 391 -3.25 -14.09 4.77
C GLN A 391 -2.85 -12.95 3.81
N PRO A 392 -3.42 -12.92 2.61
CA PRO A 392 -3.13 -11.85 1.67
C PRO A 392 -3.62 -10.49 2.20
N ASN A 393 -2.97 -9.45 1.74
CA ASN A 393 -3.32 -8.07 2.05
C ASN A 393 -3.31 -7.73 3.56
N THR A 394 -2.41 -8.36 4.33
CA THR A 394 -2.23 -8.13 5.77
C THR A 394 -0.92 -7.42 6.12
N MET A 395 -0.20 -6.93 5.11
CA MET A 395 0.97 -6.06 5.30
C MET A 395 0.82 -4.81 4.44
N LEU A 396 0.82 -3.64 5.09
CA LEU A 396 0.74 -2.34 4.43
C LEU A 396 2.05 -1.58 4.57
N LEU A 397 2.56 -1.08 3.47
CA LEU A 397 3.81 -0.32 3.41
C LEU A 397 3.83 0.63 2.20
N SER A 398 4.55 1.74 2.31
CA SER A 398 4.90 2.56 1.16
C SER A 398 6.19 2.04 0.54
N ASN A 399 6.14 1.58 -0.72
CA ASN A 399 7.33 1.06 -1.39
C ASN A 399 7.69 1.84 -2.66
N PRO A 400 6.82 1.99 -3.66
CA PRO A 400 7.14 2.75 -4.87
C PRO A 400 7.53 4.21 -4.59
N LEU A 401 6.70 4.97 -3.91
CA LEU A 401 7.05 6.34 -3.52
C LEU A 401 8.09 6.34 -2.38
N GLY A 402 7.98 5.42 -1.44
CA GLY A 402 8.85 5.39 -0.27
C GLY A 402 8.63 6.59 0.66
N SER A 403 7.37 7.03 0.84
CA SER A 403 7.04 8.15 1.72
C SER A 403 7.11 7.74 3.18
N MET A 404 7.91 8.46 3.96
CA MET A 404 7.92 8.34 5.43
C MET A 404 6.61 8.89 6.02
N GLY A 405 6.24 8.38 7.19
CA GLY A 405 5.00 8.74 7.88
C GLY A 405 3.77 7.99 7.38
N PHE A 406 3.93 6.88 6.66
CA PHE A 406 2.82 6.04 6.17
C PHE A 406 2.26 5.10 7.25
N GLY A 407 3.11 4.58 8.13
CA GLY A 407 2.75 3.50 9.06
C GLY A 407 1.65 3.89 10.04
N VAL A 408 1.68 5.11 10.58
CA VAL A 408 0.68 5.59 11.55
C VAL A 408 -0.70 5.75 10.92
N PRO A 409 -0.91 6.56 9.86
CA PRO A 409 -2.23 6.72 9.25
C PRO A 409 -2.78 5.41 8.68
N SER A 410 -1.94 4.55 8.11
CA SER A 410 -2.39 3.26 7.58
C SER A 410 -2.87 2.31 8.68
N ALA A 411 -2.27 2.32 9.88
CA ALA A 411 -2.75 1.56 11.03
C ALA A 411 -4.11 2.04 11.53
N ILE A 412 -4.31 3.36 11.58
CA ILE A 412 -5.59 3.97 11.96
C ILE A 412 -6.68 3.54 10.96
N ALA A 413 -6.41 3.67 9.67
CA ALA A 413 -7.34 3.25 8.63
C ALA A 413 -7.64 1.75 8.68
N ALA A 414 -6.63 0.91 8.90
CA ALA A 414 -6.81 -0.54 9.02
C ALA A 414 -7.72 -0.90 10.21
N LYS A 415 -7.54 -0.23 11.36
CA LYS A 415 -8.37 -0.45 12.54
C LYS A 415 -9.78 0.08 12.38
N LEU A 416 -9.95 1.18 11.64
CA LEU A 416 -11.27 1.73 11.29
C LEU A 416 -12.06 0.77 10.39
N VAL A 417 -11.41 0.23 9.36
CA VAL A 417 -12.04 -0.67 8.38
C VAL A 417 -12.30 -2.06 8.97
N PHE A 418 -11.37 -2.57 9.78
CA PHE A 418 -11.47 -3.88 10.43
C PHE A 418 -11.36 -3.77 11.95
N PRO A 419 -12.38 -3.25 12.64
CA PRO A 419 -12.31 -2.95 14.07
C PRO A 419 -12.06 -4.17 14.97
N ARG A 420 -12.40 -5.37 14.50
CA ARG A 420 -12.18 -6.62 15.25
C ARG A 420 -10.82 -7.26 15.02
N ARG A 421 -10.09 -6.89 13.95
CA ARG A 421 -8.77 -7.44 13.68
C ARG A 421 -7.71 -6.77 14.53
N GLN A 422 -6.69 -7.51 14.87
CA GLN A 422 -5.48 -6.95 15.48
C GLN A 422 -4.71 -6.15 14.43
N VAL A 423 -4.34 -4.92 14.79
CA VAL A 423 -3.54 -4.04 13.93
C VAL A 423 -2.32 -3.59 14.73
N VAL A 424 -1.14 -3.90 14.22
CA VAL A 424 0.13 -3.50 14.81
C VAL A 424 0.91 -2.68 13.79
N SER A 425 1.41 -1.52 14.22
CA SER A 425 2.28 -0.67 13.41
C SER A 425 3.72 -0.76 13.93
N LEU A 426 4.63 -1.34 13.15
CA LEU A 426 6.05 -1.35 13.47
C LEU A 426 6.74 -0.23 12.68
N CYS A 427 6.94 0.92 13.32
CA CYS A 427 7.49 2.13 12.70
C CYS A 427 8.82 2.52 13.32
N GLY A 428 9.78 2.94 12.52
CA GLY A 428 10.94 3.67 13.03
C GLY A 428 10.52 5.01 13.65
N ASP A 429 11.26 5.47 14.65
CA ASP A 429 10.96 6.71 15.37
C ASP A 429 10.93 7.96 14.46
N GLY A 430 11.75 8.02 13.41
CA GLY A 430 11.69 9.09 12.42
C GLY A 430 10.37 9.17 11.67
N GLY A 431 9.88 8.05 11.14
CA GLY A 431 8.60 7.99 10.44
C GLY A 431 7.40 8.21 11.35
N PHE A 432 7.42 7.61 12.55
CA PHE A 432 6.39 7.82 13.56
C PHE A 432 6.27 9.30 13.95
N SER A 433 7.40 9.97 14.20
CA SER A 433 7.44 11.39 14.60
C SER A 433 6.84 12.31 13.53
N MET A 434 6.94 11.96 12.24
CA MET A 434 6.36 12.77 11.15
C MET A 434 4.82 12.78 11.16
N ARG A 435 4.17 11.80 11.80
CA ARG A 435 2.70 11.65 11.82
C ARG A 435 2.13 11.33 13.21
N MET A 436 2.89 11.54 14.26
CA MET A 436 2.46 11.27 15.65
C MET A 436 1.22 12.09 16.05
N ALA A 437 0.97 13.25 15.43
CA ALA A 437 -0.23 14.02 15.67
C ALA A 437 -1.53 13.26 15.32
N GLU A 438 -1.47 12.28 14.40
CA GLU A 438 -2.61 11.44 14.05
C GLU A 438 -3.08 10.50 15.20
N LEU A 439 -2.33 10.42 16.30
CA LEU A 439 -2.82 9.80 17.53
C LEU A 439 -4.12 10.47 18.01
N GLN A 440 -4.30 11.79 17.75
CA GLN A 440 -5.55 12.49 17.99
C GLN A 440 -6.69 11.92 17.14
N THR A 441 -6.43 11.67 15.85
CA THR A 441 -7.41 11.06 14.94
C THR A 441 -7.81 9.66 15.43
N ALA A 442 -6.83 8.84 15.85
CA ALA A 442 -7.11 7.52 16.42
C ALA A 442 -8.00 7.60 17.66
N MET A 443 -7.72 8.54 18.57
CA MET A 443 -8.51 8.75 19.79
C MET A 443 -9.94 9.18 19.47
N GLN A 444 -10.12 10.13 18.54
CA GLN A 444 -11.44 10.60 18.15
C GLN A 444 -12.30 9.51 17.50
N LEU A 445 -11.67 8.58 16.79
CA LEU A 445 -12.32 7.45 16.14
C LEU A 445 -12.63 6.29 17.10
N GLY A 446 -12.04 6.28 18.31
CA GLY A 446 -12.00 5.09 19.16
C GLY A 446 -11.22 3.94 18.51
N ALA A 447 -10.31 4.25 17.57
CA ALA A 447 -9.49 3.26 16.91
C ALA A 447 -8.25 2.97 17.78
N ALA A 448 -8.07 1.73 18.18
CA ALA A 448 -6.97 1.30 19.05
C ALA A 448 -6.00 0.33 18.34
N PRO A 449 -5.24 0.77 17.34
CA PRO A 449 -4.11 -0.01 16.87
C PRO A 449 -2.98 0.05 17.91
N VAL A 450 -2.08 -0.94 17.88
CA VAL A 450 -0.87 -0.93 18.69
C VAL A 450 0.25 -0.31 17.87
N PHE A 451 0.80 0.81 18.32
CA PHE A 451 1.97 1.44 17.71
C PHE A 451 3.24 1.00 18.44
N VAL A 452 4.16 0.38 17.73
CA VAL A 452 5.49 0.03 18.22
C VAL A 452 6.50 0.94 17.53
N VAL A 453 7.11 1.82 18.32
CA VAL A 453 8.13 2.75 17.84
C VAL A 453 9.50 2.10 18.02
N LEU A 454 10.10 1.70 16.91
CA LEU A 454 11.46 1.16 16.85
C LEU A 454 12.45 2.32 17.00
N SER A 455 12.89 2.57 18.24
CA SER A 455 13.62 3.78 18.60
C SER A 455 15.12 3.50 18.66
N ASP A 456 15.86 4.03 17.68
CA ASP A 456 17.32 4.09 17.65
C ASP A 456 17.85 5.53 17.49
N GLN A 457 16.95 6.51 17.52
CA GLN A 457 17.22 7.94 17.46
C GLN A 457 18.00 8.37 16.20
N ALA A 458 17.75 7.68 15.09
CA ALA A 458 18.45 7.95 13.84
C ALA A 458 17.60 7.65 12.59
N LEU A 459 17.89 8.37 11.52
CA LEU A 459 17.52 7.97 10.16
C LEU A 459 18.54 6.93 9.65
N SER A 460 18.52 5.75 10.28
CA SER A 460 19.59 4.74 10.21
C SER A 460 19.94 4.31 8.80
N GLN A 461 18.96 4.22 7.88
CA GLN A 461 19.24 3.89 6.47
C GLN A 461 20.15 4.93 5.80
N ILE A 462 19.98 6.22 6.11
CA ILE A 462 20.79 7.31 5.53
C ILE A 462 22.12 7.38 6.25
N LYS A 463 22.12 7.25 7.59
CA LYS A 463 23.36 7.20 8.40
C LYS A 463 24.31 6.10 7.90
N ILE A 464 23.79 4.87 7.67
CA ILE A 464 24.58 3.76 7.14
C ILE A 464 25.17 4.10 5.77
N LYS A 465 24.41 4.75 4.88
CA LYS A 465 24.92 5.19 3.58
C LYS A 465 26.05 6.23 3.70
N GLN A 466 25.93 7.18 4.65
CA GLN A 466 26.98 8.15 4.91
C GLN A 466 28.27 7.45 5.38
N ILE A 467 28.15 6.54 6.35
CA ILE A 467 29.27 5.75 6.86
C ILE A 467 29.94 4.92 5.75
N LYS A 468 29.17 4.19 4.95
CA LYS A 468 29.69 3.37 3.84
C LYS A 468 30.40 4.20 2.77
N LYS A 469 29.94 5.43 2.54
CA LYS A 469 30.60 6.36 1.63
C LYS A 469 31.76 7.13 2.27
N ARG A 470 32.09 6.82 3.54
CA ARG A 470 33.13 7.52 4.33
C ARG A 470 32.89 9.04 4.43
N LEU A 471 31.62 9.42 4.51
CA LEU A 471 31.20 10.82 4.71
C LEU A 471 30.98 11.09 6.19
N ALA A 472 30.98 12.37 6.56
CA ALA A 472 30.54 12.78 7.89
C ALA A 472 29.07 12.40 8.11
N VAL A 473 28.74 11.95 9.33
CA VAL A 473 27.36 11.69 9.74
C VAL A 473 26.71 13.02 10.12
N VAL A 474 25.81 13.52 9.28
CA VAL A 474 25.17 14.84 9.45
C VAL A 474 23.67 14.73 9.15
N GLY A 475 22.83 15.30 10.04
CA GLY A 475 21.39 15.41 9.82
C GLY A 475 20.63 14.09 9.89
N THR A 476 21.22 13.04 10.45
CA THR A 476 20.62 11.70 10.53
C THR A 476 20.42 11.21 11.96
N GLU A 477 20.94 11.92 12.94
CA GLU A 477 20.74 11.64 14.36
C GLU A 477 19.83 12.71 14.97
N PHE A 478 18.92 12.30 15.84
CA PHE A 478 18.01 13.21 16.52
C PHE A 478 17.57 12.64 17.86
N ARG A 479 17.17 13.52 18.77
CA ARG A 479 16.54 13.12 20.03
C ARG A 479 15.03 13.11 19.84
N GLY A 480 14.42 11.92 19.92
CA GLY A 480 12.96 11.77 19.88
C GLY A 480 12.28 12.27 21.17
N PRO A 481 10.96 12.48 21.15
CA PRO A 481 10.19 12.79 22.34
C PRO A 481 10.12 11.57 23.27
N ASP A 482 9.61 11.77 24.48
CA ASP A 482 9.15 10.69 25.34
C ASP A 482 7.82 10.15 24.78
N TYR A 483 7.89 9.03 24.06
CA TYR A 483 6.72 8.44 23.39
C TYR A 483 5.68 7.88 24.38
N VAL A 484 6.10 7.56 25.61
CA VAL A 484 5.17 7.11 26.67
C VAL A 484 4.28 8.28 27.10
N ARG A 485 4.89 9.39 27.48
CA ARG A 485 4.16 10.61 27.86
C ARG A 485 3.37 11.19 26.70
N LEU A 486 3.88 11.06 25.48
CA LEU A 486 3.14 11.47 24.27
C LEU A 486 1.84 10.69 24.15
N ALA A 487 1.87 9.37 24.28
CA ALA A 487 0.66 8.54 24.23
C ALA A 487 -0.35 8.93 25.31
N GLU A 488 0.12 9.15 26.55
CA GLU A 488 -0.70 9.59 27.68
C GLU A 488 -1.34 10.97 27.42
N ALA A 489 -0.59 11.91 26.84
CA ALA A 489 -1.08 13.23 26.49
C ALA A 489 -2.23 13.19 25.48
N PHE A 490 -2.25 12.19 24.59
CA PHE A 490 -3.37 11.94 23.67
C PHE A 490 -4.47 11.05 24.30
N GLY A 491 -4.41 10.74 25.62
CA GLY A 491 -5.40 9.92 26.31
C GLY A 491 -5.22 8.40 26.12
N GLY A 492 -4.16 7.98 25.45
CA GLY A 492 -3.77 6.59 25.27
C GLY A 492 -2.98 6.03 26.46
N GLN A 493 -2.21 4.99 26.24
CA GLN A 493 -1.26 4.43 27.18
C GLN A 493 0.08 4.16 26.50
N GLY A 494 1.18 4.35 27.25
CA GLY A 494 2.52 4.17 26.73
C GLY A 494 3.35 3.22 27.60
N THR A 495 4.31 2.52 26.99
CA THR A 495 5.29 1.69 27.69
C THR A 495 6.62 1.74 26.96
N SER A 496 7.74 1.83 27.70
CA SER A 496 9.09 1.76 27.14
C SER A 496 9.73 0.42 27.49
N VAL A 497 10.29 -0.27 26.49
CA VAL A 497 10.88 -1.60 26.63
C VAL A 497 12.27 -1.65 26.03
N GLY A 498 13.14 -2.51 26.56
CA GLY A 498 14.51 -2.69 26.08
C GLY A 498 14.93 -4.16 25.95
N THR A 499 14.05 -5.09 26.34
CA THR A 499 14.30 -6.54 26.26
C THR A 499 13.15 -7.26 25.56
N GLU A 500 13.42 -8.47 25.05
CA GLU A 500 12.40 -9.32 24.42
C GLU A 500 11.24 -9.66 25.36
N ALA A 501 11.55 -9.97 26.63
CA ALA A 501 10.55 -10.30 27.63
C ALA A 501 9.62 -9.13 27.95
N GLU A 502 10.19 -7.93 28.15
CA GLU A 502 9.42 -6.69 28.35
C GLU A 502 8.53 -6.40 27.15
N TYR A 503 9.07 -6.56 25.92
CA TYR A 503 8.31 -6.34 24.70
C TYR A 503 7.14 -7.32 24.56
N ALA A 504 7.39 -8.62 24.76
CA ALA A 504 6.35 -9.64 24.68
C ALA A 504 5.21 -9.37 25.67
N GLU A 505 5.53 -8.98 26.89
CA GLU A 505 4.54 -8.66 27.93
C GLU A 505 3.76 -7.38 27.61
N ALA A 506 4.46 -6.33 27.16
CA ALA A 506 3.82 -5.08 26.76
C ALA A 506 2.87 -5.29 25.56
N LEU A 507 3.29 -6.08 24.57
CA LEU A 507 2.47 -6.38 23.40
C LEU A 507 1.24 -7.22 23.76
N ARG A 508 1.36 -8.25 24.63
CA ARG A 508 0.19 -9.03 25.10
C ARG A 508 -0.87 -8.14 25.74
N ARG A 509 -0.44 -7.24 26.63
CA ARG A 509 -1.35 -6.28 27.28
C ARG A 509 -1.98 -5.33 26.27
N ALA A 510 -1.20 -4.81 25.31
CA ALA A 510 -1.67 -3.91 24.29
C ALA A 510 -2.72 -4.55 23.36
N LEU A 511 -2.51 -5.82 22.96
CA LEU A 511 -3.44 -6.57 22.10
C LEU A 511 -4.78 -6.92 22.78
N GLN A 512 -4.84 -6.89 24.10
CA GLN A 512 -6.06 -7.10 24.91
C GLN A 512 -6.75 -5.78 25.30
N SER A 513 -6.10 -4.65 25.04
CA SER A 513 -6.61 -3.33 25.39
C SER A 513 -7.48 -2.77 24.26
N ASP A 514 -8.55 -2.08 24.62
CA ASP A 514 -9.36 -1.24 23.73
C ASP A 514 -8.85 0.22 23.64
N ARG A 515 -7.73 0.51 24.31
CA ARG A 515 -7.11 1.85 24.32
C ARG A 515 -5.98 1.95 23.32
N LEU A 516 -5.84 3.12 22.72
CA LEU A 516 -4.66 3.50 21.96
C LEU A 516 -3.38 3.21 22.75
N THR A 517 -2.49 2.40 22.20
CA THR A 517 -1.26 1.99 22.88
C THR A 517 -0.02 2.29 22.04
N VAL A 518 0.98 2.93 22.67
CA VAL A 518 2.31 3.16 22.07
C VAL A 518 3.36 2.41 22.88
N ILE A 519 4.09 1.50 22.25
CA ILE A 519 5.23 0.79 22.83
C ILE A 519 6.50 1.38 22.25
N GLN A 520 7.29 2.10 23.03
CA GLN A 520 8.63 2.52 22.66
C GLN A 520 9.61 1.37 22.84
N ALA A 521 10.00 0.73 21.76
CA ALA A 521 11.02 -0.32 21.77
C ALA A 521 12.40 0.32 21.51
N ARG A 522 13.26 0.37 22.54
CA ARG A 522 14.65 0.82 22.40
C ARG A 522 15.45 -0.30 21.76
N ILE A 523 15.69 -0.14 20.45
CA ILE A 523 16.32 -1.20 19.65
C ILE A 523 17.83 -1.02 19.54
N ASP A 524 18.53 -2.13 19.39
CA ASP A 524 19.91 -2.19 18.94
C ASP A 524 19.96 -2.23 17.41
N SER A 525 20.37 -1.11 16.79
CA SER A 525 20.49 -0.97 15.33
C SER A 525 21.90 -1.26 14.80
N SER A 526 22.82 -1.76 15.63
CA SER A 526 24.23 -1.99 15.27
C SER A 526 24.40 -2.97 14.10
N ARG A 527 23.46 -3.90 13.92
CA ARG A 527 23.53 -4.93 12.88
C ARG A 527 22.84 -4.55 11.56
N TYR A 528 22.20 -3.38 11.47
CA TYR A 528 21.50 -2.98 10.24
C TYR A 528 22.41 -2.92 9.00
N ALA A 529 23.66 -2.48 9.15
CA ALA A 529 24.59 -2.42 8.03
C ALA A 529 24.87 -3.82 7.45
N ASP A 530 25.14 -4.80 8.33
CA ASP A 530 25.39 -6.20 7.93
C ASP A 530 24.15 -6.83 7.31
N GLN A 531 22.98 -6.56 7.87
CA GLN A 531 21.69 -7.03 7.35
C GLN A 531 21.42 -6.50 5.94
N PHE A 532 21.73 -5.22 5.68
CA PHE A 532 21.59 -4.64 4.33
C PHE A 532 22.54 -5.28 3.32
N ASP A 533 23.77 -5.55 3.72
CA ASP A 533 24.74 -6.22 2.86
C ASP A 533 24.38 -7.67 2.55
N ALA A 534 23.65 -8.32 3.47
CA ALA A 534 23.17 -9.67 3.25
C ALA A 534 22.10 -9.75 2.15
N ILE A 535 21.20 -8.76 2.05
CA ILE A 535 20.05 -8.78 1.13
C ILE A 535 20.21 -7.89 -0.10
N ARG A 536 21.05 -6.85 -0.02
CA ARG A 536 21.30 -5.91 -1.13
C ARG A 536 22.79 -5.82 -1.41
N GLU A 537 23.16 -5.84 -2.66
CA GLU A 537 24.44 -5.28 -3.09
C GLU A 537 24.26 -3.74 -3.06
N LEU A 538 24.80 -3.10 -2.05
CA LEU A 538 24.82 -1.63 -1.94
C LEU A 538 26.02 -1.06 -2.68
#